data_05b5af2a809f046dc8e397ffd6f7e62e
#
_entry.id   05b5af2a809f046dc8e397ffd6f7e62e
#
_cell.length_a   1.000
_cell.length_b   1.000
_cell.length_c   1.000
_cell.angle_alpha   90.00
_cell.angle_beta   90.00
_cell.angle_gamma   90.00
#
_symmetry.space_group_name_H-M   'P 1'
#
loop_
_entity.id
_entity.type
_entity.pdbx_description
1 polymer ?
#
loop_
_entity_poly.entity_id
_entity_poly.type
_entity_poly.pdbx_seq_one_letter_code
_entity_poly.pdbx_strand_id
1 'polypeptide(L)'
;MPLTPDRVLLTDRVAVVTGAAVGIGRAIALAFAHFGADLALCDRDAEQLGDVADQARKLDRKVVTGVLDVRDAQQVDGFVAESVGELGRVDVLVNNAGGGFLAEFLEVSGKGQDALVRENFTSVTNFVRACVPHIPDTGGSIVNLTSIEAHRAAPGFAIYAAMKTAVLSLTKSLALELGPRLVRVNCIAPDVIPTPGIGDDFGVRTPLPVRGDVDDCAGAAVFLASDLSRFVTGTTIHVDGGNLAAAGWVRQTDGSYGTGV
;
A
#
# COMPACT_ATOMS: atom_id res chain seq x y z
N MET A 1 -14.83 -24.56 1.98
CA MET A 1 -15.54 -24.19 0.76
C MET A 1 -14.58 -24.33 -0.42
N PRO A 2 -15.03 -24.82 -1.59
CA PRO A 2 -14.16 -24.97 -2.76
C PRO A 2 -13.60 -23.62 -3.21
N LEU A 3 -12.44 -23.63 -3.84
CA LEU A 3 -11.84 -22.45 -4.46
C LEU A 3 -12.52 -22.21 -5.81
N THR A 4 -13.15 -21.04 -5.96
CA THR A 4 -13.89 -20.62 -7.16
C THR A 4 -13.43 -19.20 -7.57
N PRO A 5 -13.60 -18.79 -8.84
CA PRO A 5 -13.14 -17.47 -9.32
C PRO A 5 -13.75 -16.27 -8.58
N ASP A 6 -14.97 -16.42 -8.04
CA ASP A 6 -15.64 -15.37 -7.26
C ASP A 6 -14.91 -15.01 -5.96
N ARG A 7 -14.02 -15.90 -5.48
CA ARG A 7 -13.22 -15.64 -4.28
C ARG A 7 -12.24 -14.47 -4.40
N VAL A 8 -11.93 -14.02 -5.60
CA VAL A 8 -11.09 -12.84 -5.82
C VAL A 8 -11.92 -11.55 -5.81
N LEU A 9 -13.24 -11.63 -5.99
CA LEU A 9 -14.11 -10.46 -6.04
C LEU A 9 -14.20 -9.75 -4.69
N LEU A 10 -14.32 -8.45 -4.77
CA LEU A 10 -14.49 -7.55 -3.63
C LEU A 10 -15.93 -6.98 -3.59
N THR A 11 -16.88 -7.68 -4.22
CA THR A 11 -18.30 -7.30 -4.24
C THR A 11 -18.81 -7.14 -2.80
N ASP A 12 -19.59 -6.09 -2.56
CA ASP A 12 -20.15 -5.71 -1.25
C ASP A 12 -19.07 -5.37 -0.19
N ARG A 13 -17.85 -5.09 -0.59
CA ARG A 13 -16.78 -4.59 0.30
C ARG A 13 -16.56 -3.10 0.10
N VAL A 14 -16.19 -2.45 1.20
CA VAL A 14 -15.78 -1.05 1.23
C VAL A 14 -14.28 -1.00 1.50
N ALA A 15 -13.54 -0.35 0.60
CA ALA A 15 -12.10 -0.21 0.71
C ALA A 15 -11.69 1.26 0.91
N VAL A 16 -10.93 1.52 1.97
CA VAL A 16 -10.23 2.80 2.19
C VAL A 16 -8.85 2.71 1.56
N VAL A 17 -8.49 3.65 0.67
CA VAL A 17 -7.17 3.72 0.04
C VAL A 17 -6.57 5.11 0.24
N THR A 18 -5.39 5.16 0.85
CA THR A 18 -4.65 6.41 1.08
C THR A 18 -3.62 6.66 -0.01
N GLY A 19 -3.40 7.93 -0.39
CA GLY A 19 -2.51 8.27 -1.50
C GLY A 19 -3.05 7.75 -2.84
N ALA A 20 -4.36 7.92 -3.07
CA ALA A 20 -5.09 7.27 -4.16
C ALA A 20 -5.08 8.05 -5.49
N ALA A 21 -4.52 9.27 -5.51
CA ALA A 21 -4.57 10.13 -6.70
C ALA A 21 -3.66 9.63 -7.83
N VAL A 22 -2.48 9.08 -7.50
CA VAL A 22 -1.47 8.71 -8.48
C VAL A 22 -0.77 7.39 -8.15
N GLY A 23 -0.02 6.86 -9.10
CA GLY A 23 0.89 5.72 -8.92
C GLY A 23 0.21 4.46 -8.40
N ILE A 24 0.85 3.80 -7.43
CA ILE A 24 0.38 2.51 -6.88
C ILE A 24 -1.00 2.65 -6.23
N GLY A 25 -1.24 3.73 -5.47
CA GLY A 25 -2.54 3.94 -4.81
C GLY A 25 -3.69 4.09 -5.80
N ARG A 26 -3.47 4.82 -6.90
CA ARG A 26 -4.43 4.93 -8.00
C ARG A 26 -4.71 3.56 -8.65
N ALA A 27 -3.67 2.80 -8.95
CA ALA A 27 -3.83 1.47 -9.55
C ALA A 27 -4.61 0.52 -8.63
N ILE A 28 -4.30 0.52 -7.33
CA ILE A 28 -5.04 -0.27 -6.33
C ILE A 28 -6.52 0.16 -6.26
N ALA A 29 -6.79 1.47 -6.21
CA ALA A 29 -8.17 1.98 -6.14
C ALA A 29 -9.00 1.55 -7.37
N LEU A 30 -8.44 1.70 -8.58
CA LEU A 30 -9.12 1.29 -9.82
C LEU A 30 -9.26 -0.23 -9.93
N ALA A 31 -8.24 -1.01 -9.54
CA ALA A 31 -8.35 -2.46 -9.48
C ALA A 31 -9.46 -2.89 -8.52
N PHE A 32 -9.52 -2.31 -7.31
CA PHE A 32 -10.58 -2.63 -6.36
C PHE A 32 -11.98 -2.30 -6.90
N ALA A 33 -12.14 -1.17 -7.63
CA ALA A 33 -13.38 -0.84 -8.33
C ALA A 33 -13.75 -1.89 -9.38
N HIS A 34 -12.79 -2.32 -10.20
CA HIS A 34 -13.01 -3.39 -11.20
C HIS A 34 -13.39 -4.73 -10.56
N PHE A 35 -12.85 -5.03 -9.36
CA PHE A 35 -13.20 -6.24 -8.62
C PHE A 35 -14.44 -6.08 -7.73
N GLY A 36 -15.15 -4.95 -7.81
CA GLY A 36 -16.48 -4.77 -7.24
C GLY A 36 -16.57 -4.05 -5.91
N ALA A 37 -15.47 -3.48 -5.38
CA ALA A 37 -15.48 -2.72 -4.13
C ALA A 37 -16.06 -1.31 -4.30
N ASP A 38 -16.78 -0.82 -3.29
CA ASP A 38 -17.02 0.59 -3.08
C ASP A 38 -15.81 1.24 -2.37
N LEU A 39 -15.56 2.52 -2.61
CA LEU A 39 -14.27 3.13 -2.29
C LEU A 39 -14.40 4.38 -1.41
N ALA A 40 -13.51 4.50 -0.43
CA ALA A 40 -13.19 5.74 0.26
C ALA A 40 -11.72 6.10 -0.07
N LEU A 41 -11.51 7.13 -0.85
CA LEU A 41 -10.22 7.52 -1.41
C LEU A 41 -9.74 8.83 -0.80
N CYS A 42 -8.48 8.91 -0.39
CA CYS A 42 -7.92 10.18 0.06
C CYS A 42 -6.54 10.46 -0.53
N ASP A 43 -6.29 11.75 -0.75
CA ASP A 43 -5.02 12.29 -1.23
C ASP A 43 -4.95 13.80 -0.91
N ARG A 44 -3.79 14.41 -1.17
CA ARG A 44 -3.60 15.87 -1.16
C ARG A 44 -3.92 16.51 -2.51
N ASP A 45 -3.85 15.74 -3.60
CA ASP A 45 -4.13 16.18 -4.95
C ASP A 45 -5.61 16.01 -5.29
N ALA A 46 -6.36 17.09 -5.15
CA ALA A 46 -7.81 17.09 -5.36
C ALA A 46 -8.22 16.78 -6.81
N GLU A 47 -7.45 17.26 -7.79
CA GLU A 47 -7.77 17.11 -9.22
C GLU A 47 -7.61 15.65 -9.63
N GLN A 48 -6.44 15.07 -9.39
CA GLN A 48 -6.18 13.68 -9.76
C GLN A 48 -7.00 12.68 -8.94
N LEU A 49 -7.30 13.00 -7.67
CA LEU A 49 -8.20 12.20 -6.85
C LEU A 49 -9.63 12.18 -7.43
N GLY A 50 -10.10 13.34 -7.91
CA GLY A 50 -11.38 13.46 -8.61
C GLY A 50 -11.45 12.60 -9.86
N ASP A 51 -10.39 12.60 -10.67
CA ASP A 51 -10.30 11.75 -11.88
C ASP A 51 -10.38 10.25 -11.57
N VAL A 52 -9.72 9.80 -10.50
CA VAL A 52 -9.79 8.40 -10.04
C VAL A 52 -11.21 8.06 -9.58
N ALA A 53 -11.82 8.93 -8.80
CA ALA A 53 -13.18 8.75 -8.31
C ALA A 53 -14.19 8.64 -9.47
N ASP A 54 -14.06 9.48 -10.49
CA ASP A 54 -14.95 9.46 -11.66
C ASP A 54 -14.76 8.19 -12.51
N GLN A 55 -13.54 7.66 -12.61
CA GLN A 55 -13.30 6.39 -13.26
C GLN A 55 -13.95 5.24 -12.48
N ALA A 56 -13.84 5.21 -11.16
CA ALA A 56 -14.47 4.19 -10.33
C ALA A 56 -16.02 4.28 -10.37
N ARG A 57 -16.59 5.49 -10.38
CA ARG A 57 -18.04 5.69 -10.54
C ARG A 57 -18.58 5.17 -11.88
N LYS A 58 -17.79 5.24 -12.97
CA LYS A 58 -18.17 4.64 -14.27
C LYS A 58 -18.23 3.12 -14.23
N LEU A 59 -17.70 2.48 -13.20
CA LEU A 59 -17.82 1.04 -12.92
C LEU A 59 -18.98 0.73 -11.96
N ASP A 60 -19.91 1.67 -11.77
CA ASP A 60 -21.05 1.57 -10.84
C ASP A 60 -20.62 1.37 -9.37
N ARG A 61 -19.48 1.96 -8.96
CA ARG A 61 -19.04 1.94 -7.56
C ARG A 61 -19.44 3.23 -6.85
N LYS A 62 -19.80 3.10 -5.56
CA LYS A 62 -19.92 4.26 -4.68
C LYS A 62 -18.53 4.74 -4.31
N VAL A 63 -18.29 6.05 -4.35
CA VAL A 63 -16.98 6.61 -4.05
C VAL A 63 -17.11 7.87 -3.20
N VAL A 64 -16.52 7.83 -2.02
CA VAL A 64 -16.26 8.98 -1.14
C VAL A 64 -14.83 9.44 -1.33
N THR A 65 -14.60 10.75 -1.40
CA THR A 65 -13.25 11.31 -1.56
C THR A 65 -12.94 12.30 -0.44
N GLY A 66 -11.71 12.27 0.08
CA GLY A 66 -11.22 13.25 1.06
C GLY A 66 -9.90 13.88 0.62
N VAL A 67 -9.87 15.22 0.50
CA VAL A 67 -8.63 15.96 0.29
C VAL A 67 -8.05 16.30 1.65
N LEU A 68 -6.97 15.60 2.03
CA LEU A 68 -6.43 15.71 3.38
C LEU A 68 -4.93 15.41 3.47
N ASP A 69 -4.34 15.82 4.58
CA ASP A 69 -3.00 15.41 4.97
C ASP A 69 -3.08 14.20 5.92
N VAL A 70 -2.61 13.03 5.47
CA VAL A 70 -2.61 11.78 6.26
C VAL A 70 -1.82 11.88 7.58
N ARG A 71 -0.99 12.93 7.75
CA ARG A 71 -0.23 13.21 8.96
C ARG A 71 -1.07 13.90 10.05
N ASP A 72 -2.26 14.40 9.70
CA ASP A 72 -3.19 15.07 10.59
C ASP A 72 -4.29 14.10 11.05
N ALA A 73 -4.22 13.70 12.33
CA ALA A 73 -5.15 12.74 12.90
C ALA A 73 -6.61 13.21 12.85
N GLN A 74 -6.87 14.53 13.03
CA GLN A 74 -8.25 15.05 13.01
C GLN A 74 -8.84 14.98 11.61
N GLN A 75 -8.05 15.29 10.57
CA GLN A 75 -8.50 15.16 9.18
C GLN A 75 -8.76 13.68 8.83
N VAL A 76 -7.90 12.76 9.30
CA VAL A 76 -8.08 11.32 9.11
C VAL A 76 -9.37 10.83 9.79
N ASP A 77 -9.59 11.20 11.05
CA ASP A 77 -10.80 10.81 11.80
C ASP A 77 -12.07 11.34 11.12
N GLY A 78 -12.06 12.60 10.68
CA GLY A 78 -13.17 13.22 9.96
C GLY A 78 -13.50 12.49 8.64
N PHE A 79 -12.48 12.19 7.84
CA PHE A 79 -12.64 11.47 6.58
C PHE A 79 -13.17 10.03 6.78
N VAL A 80 -12.65 9.30 7.75
CA VAL A 80 -13.14 7.94 8.04
C VAL A 80 -14.57 7.97 8.55
N ALA A 81 -14.93 8.94 9.43
CA ALA A 81 -16.30 9.10 9.92
C ALA A 81 -17.28 9.41 8.78
N GLU A 82 -16.93 10.32 7.86
CA GLU A 82 -17.73 10.62 6.66
C GLU A 82 -17.87 9.38 5.78
N SER A 83 -16.78 8.69 5.51
CA SER A 83 -16.76 7.48 4.68
C SER A 83 -17.66 6.38 5.24
N VAL A 84 -17.61 6.16 6.55
CA VAL A 84 -18.48 5.20 7.23
C VAL A 84 -19.95 5.66 7.22
N GLY A 85 -20.20 6.97 7.36
CA GLY A 85 -21.55 7.52 7.27
C GLY A 85 -22.21 7.25 5.90
N GLU A 86 -21.45 7.33 4.82
CA GLU A 86 -21.92 7.14 3.44
C GLU A 86 -21.91 5.67 2.97
N LEU A 87 -20.89 4.91 3.35
CA LEU A 87 -20.65 3.54 2.86
C LEU A 87 -20.98 2.45 3.89
N GLY A 88 -21.18 2.82 5.15
CA GLY A 88 -21.68 1.98 6.23
C GLY A 88 -20.63 1.14 6.98
N ARG A 89 -19.45 0.88 6.41
CA ARG A 89 -18.43 -0.02 6.98
C ARG A 89 -17.05 0.20 6.36
N VAL A 90 -16.05 -0.48 6.90
CA VAL A 90 -14.71 -0.64 6.29
C VAL A 90 -14.37 -2.12 6.27
N ASP A 91 -14.15 -2.70 5.08
CA ASP A 91 -13.71 -4.10 4.93
C ASP A 91 -12.22 -4.19 4.64
N VAL A 92 -11.69 -3.21 3.93
CA VAL A 92 -10.28 -3.16 3.52
C VAL A 92 -9.71 -1.78 3.80
N LEU A 93 -8.52 -1.74 4.42
CA LEU A 93 -7.70 -0.54 4.55
C LEU A 93 -6.38 -0.74 3.79
N VAL A 94 -6.07 0.16 2.85
CA VAL A 94 -4.77 0.21 2.17
C VAL A 94 -4.03 1.47 2.61
N ASN A 95 -3.02 1.29 3.44
CA ASN A 95 -2.08 2.33 3.83
C ASN A 95 -0.98 2.43 2.75
N ASN A 96 -1.25 3.22 1.71
CA ASN A 96 -0.31 3.43 0.61
C ASN A 96 0.39 4.80 0.67
N ALA A 97 -0.28 5.83 1.19
CA ALA A 97 0.32 7.17 1.31
C ALA A 97 1.67 7.11 2.03
N GLY A 98 2.68 7.69 1.42
CA GLY A 98 4.04 7.72 1.94
C GLY A 98 5.03 8.11 0.85
N GLY A 99 6.25 8.37 1.24
CA GLY A 99 7.30 8.73 0.31
C GLY A 99 8.63 8.96 1.02
N GLY A 100 9.66 9.17 0.21
CA GLY A 100 11.00 9.47 0.69
C GLY A 100 11.73 10.41 -0.27
N PHE A 101 12.83 10.94 0.16
CA PHE A 101 13.75 11.71 -0.66
C PHE A 101 15.18 11.21 -0.43
N LEU A 102 16.00 11.29 -1.45
CA LEU A 102 17.40 10.91 -1.39
C LEU A 102 18.19 12.01 -0.66
N ALA A 103 18.81 11.67 0.46
CA ALA A 103 19.77 12.52 1.18
C ALA A 103 20.70 11.67 2.04
N GLU A 104 21.96 12.07 2.20
CA GLU A 104 22.84 11.48 3.18
C GLU A 104 22.29 11.70 4.60
N PHE A 105 22.48 10.73 5.49
CA PHE A 105 21.86 10.76 6.81
C PHE A 105 22.16 12.05 7.61
N LEU A 106 23.39 12.52 7.55
CA LEU A 106 23.82 13.73 8.28
C LEU A 106 23.25 15.04 7.67
N GLU A 107 22.78 15.00 6.43
CA GLU A 107 22.17 16.15 5.74
C GLU A 107 20.66 16.25 5.97
N VAL A 108 20.04 15.21 6.54
CA VAL A 108 18.60 15.24 6.85
C VAL A 108 18.37 16.12 8.06
N SER A 109 17.68 17.23 7.87
CA SER A 109 17.29 18.11 8.98
C SER A 109 16.30 17.42 9.94
N GLY A 110 16.23 17.87 11.20
CA GLY A 110 15.23 17.38 12.16
C GLY A 110 13.79 17.50 11.63
N LYS A 111 13.46 18.61 10.94
CA LYS A 111 12.15 18.79 10.28
C LYS A 111 11.91 17.78 9.17
N GLY A 112 12.94 17.47 8.38
CA GLY A 112 12.86 16.45 7.32
C GLY A 112 12.65 15.05 7.90
N GLN A 113 13.37 14.71 8.98
CA GLN A 113 13.17 13.47 9.72
C GLN A 113 11.74 13.35 10.26
N ASP A 114 11.23 14.39 10.93
CA ASP A 114 9.87 14.39 11.49
C ASP A 114 8.81 14.22 10.39
N ALA A 115 9.03 14.84 9.23
CA ALA A 115 8.14 14.68 8.09
C ALA A 115 8.11 13.22 7.61
N LEU A 116 9.27 12.57 7.45
CA LEU A 116 9.38 11.17 7.04
C LEU A 116 8.71 10.22 8.06
N VAL A 117 8.91 10.45 9.36
CA VAL A 117 8.28 9.66 10.44
C VAL A 117 6.76 9.80 10.37
N ARG A 118 6.25 11.03 10.27
CA ARG A 118 4.82 11.30 10.27
C ARG A 118 4.15 10.77 9.01
N GLU A 119 4.77 10.91 7.85
CA GLU A 119 4.20 10.49 6.58
C GLU A 119 4.22 8.96 6.41
N ASN A 120 5.27 8.26 6.85
CA ASN A 120 5.43 6.83 6.58
C ASN A 120 5.02 5.91 7.73
N PHE A 121 4.94 6.41 8.98
CA PHE A 121 4.57 5.58 10.13
C PHE A 121 3.36 6.12 10.87
N THR A 122 3.36 7.41 11.27
CA THR A 122 2.24 7.98 12.04
C THR A 122 0.93 7.95 11.24
N SER A 123 0.98 8.25 9.93
CA SER A 123 -0.17 8.14 9.03
C SER A 123 -0.80 6.74 9.08
N VAL A 124 0.01 5.69 8.99
CA VAL A 124 -0.47 4.29 9.07
C VAL A 124 -1.19 4.03 10.39
N THR A 125 -0.61 4.46 11.53
CA THR A 125 -1.23 4.25 12.83
C THR A 125 -2.52 5.06 13.01
N ASN A 126 -2.61 6.26 12.42
CA ASN A 126 -3.83 7.07 12.42
C ASN A 126 -4.96 6.33 11.70
N PHE A 127 -4.72 5.89 10.44
CA PHE A 127 -5.75 5.17 9.68
C PHE A 127 -6.13 3.83 10.29
N VAL A 128 -5.19 3.08 10.86
CA VAL A 128 -5.51 1.83 11.56
C VAL A 128 -6.45 2.11 12.74
N ARG A 129 -6.15 3.11 13.58
CA ARG A 129 -7.01 3.47 14.73
C ARG A 129 -8.39 3.95 14.30
N ALA A 130 -8.46 4.75 13.24
CA ALA A 130 -9.73 5.27 12.75
C ALA A 130 -10.59 4.19 12.08
N CYS A 131 -9.98 3.28 11.28
CA CYS A 131 -10.73 2.30 10.48
C CYS A 131 -11.11 1.03 11.26
N VAL A 132 -10.23 0.52 12.15
CA VAL A 132 -10.45 -0.77 12.83
C VAL A 132 -11.78 -0.84 13.61
N PRO A 133 -12.27 0.20 14.30
CA PRO A 133 -13.57 0.16 14.96
C PRO A 133 -14.76 -0.10 14.02
N HIS A 134 -14.60 0.18 12.73
CA HIS A 134 -15.65 0.06 11.71
C HIS A 134 -15.51 -1.20 10.83
N ILE A 135 -14.50 -2.04 11.11
CA ILE A 135 -14.38 -3.36 10.47
C ILE A 135 -15.40 -4.29 11.12
N PRO A 136 -16.25 -4.96 10.31
CA PRO A 136 -17.31 -5.83 10.83
C PRO A 136 -16.75 -7.08 11.51
N ASP A 137 -17.59 -7.74 12.32
CA ASP A 137 -17.22 -8.99 13.02
C ASP A 137 -16.97 -10.17 12.07
N THR A 138 -17.37 -10.05 10.81
CA THR A 138 -17.03 -11.01 9.76
C THR A 138 -15.58 -10.94 9.30
N GLY A 139 -14.82 -9.98 9.82
CA GLY A 139 -13.41 -9.76 9.53
C GLY A 139 -13.15 -8.71 8.46
N GLY A 140 -11.87 -8.51 8.16
CA GLY A 140 -11.40 -7.53 7.18
C GLY A 140 -9.94 -7.73 6.78
N SER A 141 -9.39 -6.80 6.01
CA SER A 141 -8.00 -6.84 5.57
C SER A 141 -7.34 -5.46 5.66
N ILE A 142 -6.17 -5.41 6.26
CA ILE A 142 -5.29 -4.24 6.26
C ILE A 142 -4.06 -4.56 5.42
N VAL A 143 -3.79 -3.73 4.42
CA VAL A 143 -2.65 -3.85 3.50
C VAL A 143 -1.77 -2.62 3.66
N ASN A 144 -0.54 -2.82 4.11
CA ASN A 144 0.41 -1.75 4.32
C ASN A 144 1.47 -1.74 3.20
N LEU A 145 1.59 -0.63 2.46
CA LEU A 145 2.66 -0.46 1.48
C LEU A 145 3.96 -0.13 2.21
N THR A 146 4.86 -1.11 2.23
CA THR A 146 6.23 -0.94 2.73
C THR A 146 7.18 -0.62 1.57
N SER A 147 8.31 -1.27 1.49
CA SER A 147 9.27 -1.19 0.40
C SER A 147 10.23 -2.38 0.53
N ILE A 148 10.88 -2.77 -0.55
CA ILE A 148 12.05 -3.66 -0.51
C ILE A 148 13.12 -3.10 0.46
N GLU A 149 13.21 -1.78 0.60
CA GLU A 149 14.12 -1.09 1.51
C GLU A 149 13.82 -1.33 3.01
N ALA A 150 12.66 -1.89 3.33
CA ALA A 150 12.38 -2.38 4.70
C ALA A 150 13.13 -3.70 5.03
N HIS A 151 13.74 -4.33 4.04
CA HIS A 151 14.33 -5.67 4.14
C HIS A 151 15.83 -5.69 3.84
N ARG A 152 16.41 -4.56 3.43
CA ARG A 152 17.83 -4.40 3.12
C ARG A 152 18.31 -2.99 3.51
N ALA A 153 19.62 -2.75 3.45
CA ALA A 153 20.18 -1.41 3.62
C ALA A 153 19.82 -0.50 2.44
N ALA A 154 19.52 0.75 2.74
CA ALA A 154 19.15 1.78 1.76
C ALA A 154 19.95 3.07 2.01
N PRO A 155 21.22 3.15 1.54
CA PRO A 155 22.01 4.38 1.63
C PRO A 155 21.29 5.55 0.96
N GLY A 156 21.25 6.70 1.62
CA GLY A 156 20.51 7.87 1.17
C GLY A 156 19.01 7.87 1.50
N PHE A 157 18.45 6.74 1.98
CA PHE A 157 17.06 6.60 2.41
C PHE A 157 16.93 6.05 3.84
N ALA A 158 17.94 6.24 4.69
CA ALA A 158 18.04 5.57 5.99
C ALA A 158 16.80 5.74 6.87
N ILE A 159 16.25 6.96 7.00
CA ILE A 159 15.07 7.23 7.83
C ILE A 159 13.80 6.63 7.19
N TYR A 160 13.64 6.78 5.88
CA TYR A 160 12.53 6.17 5.13
C TYR A 160 12.52 4.65 5.31
N ALA A 161 13.66 3.99 5.08
CA ALA A 161 13.81 2.53 5.23
C ALA A 161 13.50 2.09 6.67
N ALA A 162 13.97 2.84 7.68
CA ALA A 162 13.65 2.58 9.08
C ALA A 162 12.14 2.68 9.36
N MET A 163 11.44 3.66 8.79
CA MET A 163 9.98 3.78 8.97
C MET A 163 9.23 2.66 8.24
N LYS A 164 9.65 2.27 7.04
CA LYS A 164 9.06 1.11 6.34
C LYS A 164 9.31 -0.20 7.10
N THR A 165 10.46 -0.35 7.76
CA THR A 165 10.75 -1.47 8.67
C THR A 165 9.86 -1.40 9.93
N ALA A 166 9.61 -0.22 10.47
CA ALA A 166 8.68 -0.04 11.59
C ALA A 166 7.25 -0.47 11.23
N VAL A 167 6.77 -0.14 10.03
CA VAL A 167 5.46 -0.60 9.52
C VAL A 167 5.43 -2.12 9.35
N LEU A 168 6.52 -2.73 8.86
CA LEU A 168 6.65 -4.19 8.78
C LEU A 168 6.52 -4.86 10.16
N SER A 169 7.18 -4.30 11.18
CA SER A 169 7.07 -4.79 12.57
C SER A 169 5.67 -4.60 13.13
N LEU A 170 5.08 -3.42 12.93
CA LEU A 170 3.70 -3.11 13.32
C LEU A 170 2.70 -4.09 12.69
N THR A 171 2.86 -4.41 11.41
CA THR A 171 2.02 -5.38 10.68
C THR A 171 1.97 -6.74 11.38
N LYS A 172 3.13 -7.24 11.81
CA LYS A 172 3.20 -8.54 12.53
C LYS A 172 2.48 -8.49 13.87
N SER A 173 2.65 -7.42 14.63
CA SER A 173 1.97 -7.25 15.91
C SER A 173 0.46 -7.15 15.75
N LEU A 174 0.00 -6.31 14.82
CA LEU A 174 -1.44 -6.15 14.55
C LEU A 174 -2.08 -7.41 13.97
N ALA A 175 -1.34 -8.22 13.21
CA ALA A 175 -1.84 -9.51 12.72
C ALA A 175 -2.23 -10.46 13.87
N LEU A 176 -1.49 -10.40 14.99
CA LEU A 176 -1.80 -11.19 16.18
C LEU A 176 -2.93 -10.56 17.01
N GLU A 177 -2.85 -9.24 17.23
CA GLU A 177 -3.81 -8.52 18.07
C GLU A 177 -5.22 -8.49 17.44
N LEU A 178 -5.32 -8.37 16.13
CA LEU A 178 -6.58 -8.29 15.39
C LEU A 178 -7.06 -9.63 14.84
N GLY A 179 -6.21 -10.66 14.87
CA GLY A 179 -6.55 -12.00 14.42
C GLY A 179 -7.82 -12.59 15.07
N PRO A 180 -8.07 -12.44 16.38
CA PRO A 180 -9.32 -12.87 17.02
C PRO A 180 -10.58 -12.19 16.43
N ARG A 181 -10.45 -11.03 15.82
CA ARG A 181 -11.51 -10.32 15.08
C ARG A 181 -11.57 -10.68 13.60
N LEU A 182 -10.85 -11.71 13.17
CA LEU A 182 -10.72 -12.14 11.76
C LEU A 182 -10.16 -11.04 10.84
N VAL A 183 -9.45 -10.05 11.38
CA VAL A 183 -8.80 -8.99 10.60
C VAL A 183 -7.37 -9.45 10.27
N ARG A 184 -7.10 -9.57 8.98
CA ARG A 184 -5.77 -9.90 8.46
C ARG A 184 -4.97 -8.63 8.24
N VAL A 185 -3.68 -8.65 8.55
CA VAL A 185 -2.78 -7.50 8.37
C VAL A 185 -1.52 -7.97 7.65
N ASN A 186 -1.25 -7.44 6.46
CA ASN A 186 -0.12 -7.85 5.62
C ASN A 186 0.58 -6.64 4.99
N CYS A 187 1.79 -6.86 4.48
CA CYS A 187 2.54 -5.88 3.72
C CYS A 187 2.62 -6.24 2.24
N ILE A 188 2.72 -5.22 1.40
CA ILE A 188 3.29 -5.29 0.06
C ILE A 188 4.61 -4.51 0.09
N ALA A 189 5.68 -5.10 -0.40
CA ALA A 189 7.01 -4.49 -0.49
C ALA A 189 7.43 -4.36 -1.97
N PRO A 190 7.10 -3.22 -2.62
CA PRO A 190 7.56 -2.94 -3.97
C PRO A 190 9.07 -2.68 -4.00
N ASP A 191 9.69 -2.99 -5.14
CA ASP A 191 10.94 -2.39 -5.56
C ASP A 191 10.68 -1.09 -6.33
N VAL A 192 11.54 -0.67 -7.24
CA VAL A 192 11.35 0.50 -8.07
C VAL A 192 10.20 0.24 -9.05
N ILE A 193 9.04 0.82 -8.75
CA ILE A 193 7.86 0.82 -9.62
C ILE A 193 7.74 2.23 -10.22
N PRO A 194 7.70 2.36 -11.56
CA PRO A 194 7.54 3.66 -12.22
C PRO A 194 6.27 4.36 -11.77
N THR A 195 6.44 5.55 -11.22
CA THR A 195 5.35 6.44 -10.78
C THR A 195 5.73 7.88 -11.08
N PRO A 196 4.79 8.83 -11.12
CA PRO A 196 5.14 10.24 -11.35
C PRO A 196 6.19 10.81 -10.38
N GLY A 197 6.27 10.29 -9.15
CA GLY A 197 7.24 10.73 -8.13
C GLY A 197 8.64 10.15 -8.29
N ILE A 198 8.79 9.05 -9.02
CA ILE A 198 10.07 8.34 -9.21
C ILE A 198 10.59 8.51 -10.64
N GLY A 199 9.68 8.72 -11.60
CA GLY A 199 10.00 8.74 -13.02
C GLY A 199 10.07 7.31 -13.62
N ASP A 200 10.57 7.21 -14.83
CA ASP A 200 10.55 5.98 -15.62
C ASP A 200 11.90 5.60 -16.26
N ASP A 201 12.97 6.32 -15.95
CA ASP A 201 14.32 6.12 -16.53
C ASP A 201 15.15 5.12 -15.67
N PHE A 202 14.63 3.91 -15.48
CA PHE A 202 15.35 2.84 -14.78
C PHE A 202 15.59 1.64 -15.67
N GLY A 203 16.84 1.18 -15.73
CA GLY A 203 17.18 -0.07 -16.39
C GLY A 203 16.67 -1.28 -15.61
N VAL A 204 16.19 -2.31 -16.31
CA VAL A 204 15.77 -3.58 -15.70
C VAL A 204 16.98 -4.39 -15.30
N ARG A 205 17.23 -4.53 -14.00
CA ARG A 205 18.32 -5.31 -13.41
C ARG A 205 17.85 -6.46 -12.52
N THR A 206 16.55 -6.64 -12.44
CA THR A 206 15.91 -7.69 -11.64
C THR A 206 16.06 -9.07 -12.29
N PRO A 207 16.02 -10.17 -11.51
CA PRO A 207 15.98 -11.52 -12.05
C PRO A 207 14.90 -11.74 -13.11
N LEU A 208 13.67 -11.27 -12.88
CA LEU A 208 12.69 -11.21 -13.95
C LEU A 208 13.07 -10.08 -14.92
N PRO A 209 13.29 -10.38 -16.22
CA PRO A 209 13.74 -9.40 -17.21
C PRO A 209 12.57 -8.53 -17.73
N VAL A 210 11.68 -8.14 -16.83
CA VAL A 210 10.53 -7.30 -17.11
C VAL A 210 10.57 -6.09 -16.19
N ARG A 211 10.02 -4.99 -16.65
CA ARG A 211 9.85 -3.78 -15.84
C ARG A 211 8.65 -3.99 -14.92
N GLY A 212 8.79 -3.62 -13.66
CA GLY A 212 7.65 -3.59 -12.75
C GLY A 212 6.65 -2.49 -13.15
N ASP A 213 5.39 -2.73 -12.86
CA ASP A 213 4.28 -1.82 -13.12
C ASP A 213 3.45 -1.61 -11.85
N VAL A 214 2.69 -0.50 -11.80
CA VAL A 214 1.79 -0.22 -10.67
C VAL A 214 0.72 -1.30 -10.53
N ASP A 215 0.31 -1.94 -11.63
CA ASP A 215 -0.67 -3.02 -11.65
C ASP A 215 -0.14 -4.31 -11.01
N ASP A 216 1.18 -4.54 -10.98
CA ASP A 216 1.76 -5.66 -10.24
C ASP A 216 1.49 -5.53 -8.72
N CYS A 217 1.59 -4.31 -8.20
CA CYS A 217 1.23 -4.01 -6.81
C CYS A 217 -0.28 -4.10 -6.58
N ALA A 218 -1.09 -3.65 -7.55
CA ALA A 218 -2.54 -3.74 -7.47
C ALA A 218 -3.02 -5.20 -7.46
N GLY A 219 -2.40 -6.08 -8.25
CA GLY A 219 -2.69 -7.52 -8.23
C GLY A 219 -2.42 -8.15 -6.86
N ALA A 220 -1.29 -7.81 -6.23
CA ALA A 220 -0.97 -8.24 -4.87
C ALA A 220 -1.99 -7.70 -3.84
N ALA A 221 -2.43 -6.45 -4.00
CA ALA A 221 -3.43 -5.83 -3.13
C ALA A 221 -4.81 -6.50 -3.27
N VAL A 222 -5.26 -6.82 -4.49
CA VAL A 222 -6.50 -7.57 -4.74
C VAL A 222 -6.43 -8.95 -4.08
N PHE A 223 -5.31 -9.68 -4.21
CA PHE A 223 -5.12 -10.96 -3.52
C PHE A 223 -5.25 -10.79 -2.00
N LEU A 224 -4.55 -9.83 -1.40
CA LEU A 224 -4.57 -9.60 0.04
C LEU A 224 -5.91 -9.07 0.56
N ALA A 225 -6.67 -8.34 -0.25
CA ALA A 225 -8.00 -7.85 0.09
C ALA A 225 -9.07 -8.93 -0.02
N SER A 226 -8.89 -9.93 -0.86
CA SER A 226 -9.90 -10.95 -1.20
C SER A 226 -9.88 -12.18 -0.29
N ASP A 227 -10.85 -13.07 -0.50
CA ASP A 227 -10.93 -14.37 0.19
C ASP A 227 -9.86 -15.38 -0.24
N LEU A 228 -9.14 -15.10 -1.33
CA LEU A 228 -8.00 -15.94 -1.74
C LEU A 228 -6.93 -15.98 -0.66
N SER A 229 -6.78 -14.90 0.10
CA SER A 229 -5.80 -14.77 1.18
C SER A 229 -6.37 -14.96 2.58
N ARG A 230 -7.53 -15.62 2.73
CA ARG A 230 -8.26 -15.76 4.01
C ARG A 230 -7.42 -16.35 5.16
N PHE A 231 -6.35 -17.07 4.87
CA PHE A 231 -5.44 -17.69 5.85
C PHE A 231 -4.02 -17.09 5.79
N VAL A 232 -3.89 -15.86 5.26
CA VAL A 232 -2.64 -15.13 5.12
C VAL A 232 -2.68 -13.87 5.98
N THR A 233 -1.86 -13.83 7.03
CA THR A 233 -1.71 -12.65 7.90
C THR A 233 -0.30 -12.57 8.46
N GLY A 234 0.19 -11.36 8.76
CA GLY A 234 1.51 -11.10 9.32
C GLY A 234 2.67 -11.25 8.32
N THR A 235 2.39 -11.35 7.02
CA THR A 235 3.39 -11.59 5.99
C THR A 235 3.64 -10.38 5.09
N THR A 236 4.66 -10.50 4.23
CA THR A 236 4.98 -9.52 3.18
C THR A 236 5.01 -10.21 1.83
N ILE A 237 4.32 -9.64 0.86
CA ILE A 237 4.47 -9.99 -0.56
C ILE A 237 5.46 -9.00 -1.17
N HIS A 238 6.58 -9.51 -1.66
CA HIS A 238 7.56 -8.73 -2.41
C HIS A 238 7.11 -8.62 -3.88
N VAL A 239 7.01 -7.40 -4.38
CA VAL A 239 6.71 -7.08 -5.78
C VAL A 239 7.94 -6.40 -6.35
N ASP A 240 8.97 -7.18 -6.64
CA ASP A 240 10.34 -6.72 -6.82
C ASP A 240 11.10 -7.44 -7.95
N GLY A 241 10.40 -8.23 -8.75
CA GLY A 241 11.04 -9.01 -9.82
C GLY A 241 12.13 -9.98 -9.34
N GLY A 242 12.16 -10.30 -8.03
CA GLY A 242 13.15 -11.19 -7.39
C GLY A 242 14.40 -10.46 -6.89
N ASN A 243 14.42 -9.13 -6.86
CA ASN A 243 15.60 -8.34 -6.49
C ASN A 243 16.07 -8.62 -5.05
N LEU A 244 15.14 -8.76 -4.10
CA LEU A 244 15.51 -9.13 -2.72
C LEU A 244 16.14 -10.53 -2.65
N ALA A 245 15.56 -11.49 -3.36
CA ALA A 245 16.08 -12.86 -3.41
C ALA A 245 17.45 -12.95 -4.07
N ALA A 246 17.73 -12.04 -5.00
CA ALA A 246 19.03 -11.96 -5.68
C ALA A 246 20.17 -11.59 -4.72
N ALA A 247 19.91 -10.82 -3.64
CA ALA A 247 20.85 -10.57 -2.54
C ALA A 247 22.27 -10.13 -2.99
N GLY A 248 22.34 -9.25 -4.02
CA GLY A 248 23.60 -8.77 -4.58
C GLY A 248 24.04 -9.49 -5.86
N TRP A 249 23.38 -10.57 -6.25
CA TRP A 249 23.56 -11.16 -7.57
C TRP A 249 22.86 -10.28 -8.63
N VAL A 250 23.60 -9.97 -9.69
CA VAL A 250 23.09 -9.12 -10.78
C VAL A 250 23.01 -9.96 -12.06
N ARG A 251 21.86 -9.90 -12.73
CA ARG A 251 21.69 -10.52 -14.05
C ARG A 251 22.49 -9.75 -15.09
N GLN A 252 23.36 -10.45 -15.80
CA GLN A 252 24.20 -9.94 -16.87
C GLN A 252 23.41 -9.88 -18.20
N THR A 253 23.98 -9.19 -19.20
CA THR A 253 23.35 -9.06 -20.52
C THR A 253 23.24 -10.38 -21.29
N ASP A 254 24.10 -11.36 -20.98
CA ASP A 254 24.07 -12.70 -21.55
C ASP A 254 23.13 -13.67 -20.82
N GLY A 255 22.44 -13.17 -19.76
CA GLY A 255 21.51 -13.95 -18.95
C GLY A 255 22.15 -14.69 -17.78
N SER A 256 23.48 -14.72 -17.66
CA SER A 256 24.18 -15.28 -16.50
C SER A 256 24.02 -14.37 -15.27
N TYR A 257 24.41 -14.88 -14.10
CA TYR A 257 24.46 -14.11 -12.86
C TYR A 257 25.90 -13.94 -12.39
N GLY A 258 26.21 -12.70 -11.93
CA GLY A 258 27.47 -12.35 -11.29
C GLY A 258 27.23 -11.52 -10.05
N THR A 259 28.22 -11.49 -9.14
CA THR A 259 28.23 -10.50 -8.06
C THR A 259 28.57 -9.15 -8.66
N GLY A 260 27.83 -8.10 -8.25
CA GLY A 260 28.04 -6.73 -8.76
C GLY A 260 29.34 -6.12 -8.22
N VAL A 261 30.47 -6.65 -8.67
CA VAL A 261 31.83 -6.10 -8.40
C VAL A 261 32.37 -5.55 -9.69
#